data_dc47eae3cbab512ffe524fb07e07e4d2
#
_entry.id   dc47eae3cbab512ffe524fb07e07e4d2
#
_cell.length_a   1.000
_cell.length_b   1.000
_cell.length_c   1.000
_cell.angle_alpha   90.00
_cell.angle_beta   90.00
_cell.angle_gamma   90.00
#
_symmetry.space_group_name_H-M   'P 1'
#
loop_
_entity.id
_entity.type
_entity.pdbx_description
1 polymer ?
#
loop_
_entity_poly.entity_id
_entity_poly.type
_entity_poly.pdbx_seq_one_letter_code
_entity_poly.pdbx_strand_id
1 'polypeptide(L)'
;MPQNVLAETELRHLAATPYQMISPAANAPIIGIYQDSLLGSYRFSRPNINFTPREAMNLLMMYNSVNTEALREKGNKITNFDILSQILSPLTMKYKTKLFEENEEYETSNNVLEIRNGKYIRGQLEKSVLASTTKGIIHRVCNDYGNMAAANFIDDLQNIVTEYMKSSSFSVGISDLIANKKTQDSIIQVITSQKQEVQSLIEKVHLGIFENPTANTNLAEFEQSV
;
A
#
# COMPACT_ATOMS: atom_id res chain seq x y z
N MET A 1 27.67 -2.52 17.37
CA MET A 1 28.63 -3.63 17.35
C MET A 1 28.53 -4.37 18.70
N PRO A 2 28.30 -5.70 18.75
CA PRO A 2 28.20 -6.42 20.00
C PRO A 2 29.56 -6.41 20.75
N GLN A 3 29.51 -6.30 22.07
CA GLN A 3 30.73 -6.24 22.90
C GLN A 3 31.25 -7.61 23.31
N ASN A 4 30.42 -8.64 23.21
CA ASN A 4 30.78 -10.01 23.56
C ASN A 4 29.96 -11.02 22.76
N VAL A 5 30.35 -12.30 22.83
CA VAL A 5 29.71 -13.41 22.11
C VAL A 5 28.25 -13.61 22.56
N LEU A 6 27.92 -13.35 23.82
CA LEU A 6 26.56 -13.47 24.33
C LEU A 6 25.63 -12.45 23.66
N ALA A 7 26.03 -11.17 23.64
CA ALA A 7 25.27 -10.12 22.97
C ALA A 7 25.15 -10.37 21.47
N GLU A 8 26.20 -10.89 20.82
CA GLU A 8 26.14 -11.28 19.40
C GLU A 8 25.11 -12.39 19.16
N THR A 9 25.08 -13.40 20.02
CA THR A 9 24.13 -14.51 19.94
C THR A 9 22.68 -14.02 20.11
N GLU A 10 22.42 -13.15 21.07
CA GLU A 10 21.10 -12.53 21.26
C GLU A 10 20.66 -11.71 20.04
N LEU A 11 21.55 -10.91 19.47
CA LEU A 11 21.25 -10.13 18.26
C LEU A 11 20.95 -11.03 17.06
N ARG A 12 21.67 -12.12 16.88
CA ARG A 12 21.46 -13.04 15.75
C ARG A 12 20.21 -13.88 15.89
N HIS A 13 19.88 -14.36 17.08
CA HIS A 13 18.83 -15.36 17.29
C HIS A 13 17.53 -14.81 17.88
N LEU A 14 17.54 -13.62 18.45
CA LEU A 14 16.35 -12.98 19.00
C LEU A 14 16.00 -11.68 18.30
N ALA A 15 16.95 -10.77 18.12
CA ALA A 15 16.69 -9.43 17.62
C ALA A 15 16.79 -9.31 16.08
N ALA A 16 17.21 -10.35 15.38
CA ALA A 16 17.30 -10.28 13.91
C ALA A 16 15.93 -10.05 13.27
N THR A 17 15.91 -9.20 12.23
CA THR A 17 14.70 -8.77 11.53
C THR A 17 13.70 -9.87 11.19
N PRO A 18 14.12 -11.06 10.67
CA PRO A 18 13.17 -12.13 10.39
C PRO A 18 12.37 -12.59 11.60
N TYR A 19 12.95 -12.53 12.80
CA TYR A 19 12.26 -12.94 14.04
C TYR A 19 11.35 -11.85 14.62
N GLN A 20 11.42 -10.64 14.06
CA GLN A 20 10.63 -9.47 14.51
C GLN A 20 9.53 -9.08 13.50
N MET A 21 9.07 -10.02 12.68
CA MET A 21 8.13 -9.74 11.59
C MET A 21 6.72 -9.38 12.10
N ILE A 22 6.26 -10.05 13.14
CA ILE A 22 4.90 -9.86 13.70
C ILE A 22 5.00 -9.33 15.13
N SER A 23 4.26 -8.28 15.43
CA SER A 23 4.10 -7.76 16.79
C SER A 23 3.15 -8.64 17.60
N PRO A 24 3.57 -9.18 18.74
CA PRO A 24 2.67 -9.92 19.63
C PRO A 24 1.59 -9.04 20.26
N ALA A 25 1.84 -7.75 20.43
CA ALA A 25 0.87 -6.80 21.00
C ALA A 25 -0.31 -6.51 20.07
N ALA A 26 -0.03 -6.38 18.77
CA ALA A 26 -1.03 -6.00 17.77
C ALA A 26 -1.48 -7.16 16.87
N ASN A 27 -0.82 -8.33 16.96
CA ASN A 27 -0.98 -9.47 16.05
C ASN A 27 -0.97 -9.03 14.57
N ALA A 28 -0.07 -8.14 14.23
CA ALA A 28 0.08 -7.58 12.90
C ALA A 28 1.56 -7.49 12.51
N PRO A 29 1.90 -7.57 11.22
CA PRO A 29 3.26 -7.35 10.77
C PRO A 29 3.75 -5.96 11.17
N ILE A 30 4.97 -5.86 11.67
CA ILE A 30 5.67 -4.59 11.90
C ILE A 30 6.31 -4.15 10.59
N ILE A 31 6.82 -5.10 9.83
CA ILE A 31 7.53 -4.90 8.57
C ILE A 31 6.53 -5.08 7.43
N GLY A 32 6.52 -4.12 6.52
CA GLY A 32 5.67 -4.11 5.35
C GLY A 32 6.34 -3.37 4.20
N ILE A 33 5.66 -3.29 3.08
CA ILE A 33 6.13 -2.56 1.90
C ILE A 33 5.40 -1.22 1.85
N TYR A 34 6.19 -0.14 1.74
CA TYR A 34 5.70 1.25 1.80
C TYR A 34 6.34 2.11 0.71
N GLN A 35 5.85 3.33 0.58
CA GLN A 35 6.38 4.40 -0.28
C GLN A 35 6.57 3.94 -1.73
N ASP A 36 7.76 4.11 -2.30
CA ASP A 36 8.05 3.86 -3.72
C ASP A 36 7.93 2.37 -4.09
N SER A 37 8.30 1.48 -3.17
CA SER A 37 8.12 0.03 -3.38
C SER A 37 6.64 -0.36 -3.39
N LEU A 38 5.80 0.30 -2.61
CA LEU A 38 4.35 0.10 -2.64
C LEU A 38 3.74 0.65 -3.93
N LEU A 39 4.15 1.84 -4.36
CA LEU A 39 3.74 2.44 -5.63
C LEU A 39 4.12 1.52 -6.80
N GLY A 40 5.34 1.03 -6.81
CA GLY A 40 5.82 0.11 -7.84
C GLY A 40 5.05 -1.21 -7.83
N SER A 41 4.77 -1.79 -6.66
CA SER A 41 3.97 -3.01 -6.50
C SER A 41 2.55 -2.81 -7.03
N TYR A 42 1.92 -1.68 -6.71
CA TYR A 42 0.61 -1.32 -7.21
C TYR A 42 0.59 -1.20 -8.74
N ARG A 43 1.58 -0.50 -9.31
CA ARG A 43 1.71 -0.37 -10.77
C ARG A 43 2.01 -1.70 -11.43
N PHE A 44 2.86 -2.53 -10.84
CA PHE A 44 3.22 -3.85 -11.35
C PHE A 44 2.02 -4.82 -11.34
N SER A 45 1.10 -4.70 -10.39
CA SER A 45 -0.09 -5.55 -10.29
C SER A 45 -1.27 -5.11 -11.16
N ARG A 46 -1.11 -4.10 -12.03
CA ARG A 46 -2.15 -3.73 -13.00
C ARG A 46 -2.37 -4.82 -14.04
N PRO A 47 -3.61 -4.99 -14.53
CA PRO A 47 -3.89 -5.94 -15.60
C PRO A 47 -3.20 -5.51 -16.92
N ASN A 48 -3.02 -6.48 -17.82
CA ASN A 48 -2.50 -6.27 -19.19
C ASN A 48 -1.03 -5.86 -19.28
N ILE A 49 -0.21 -6.12 -18.28
CA ILE A 49 1.24 -5.96 -18.36
C ILE A 49 1.84 -7.27 -18.83
N ASN A 50 2.58 -7.22 -19.93
CA ASN A 50 3.25 -8.37 -20.51
C ASN A 50 4.73 -8.07 -20.68
N PHE A 51 5.54 -9.10 -20.52
CA PHE A 51 6.98 -9.05 -20.65
C PHE A 51 7.45 -10.06 -21.69
N THR A 52 8.53 -9.72 -22.38
CA THR A 52 9.29 -10.69 -23.15
C THR A 52 10.03 -11.65 -22.21
N PRO A 53 10.41 -12.85 -22.66
CA PRO A 53 11.20 -13.78 -21.84
C PRO A 53 12.48 -13.15 -21.27
N ARG A 54 13.14 -12.30 -22.03
CA ARG A 54 14.35 -11.59 -21.60
C ARG A 54 14.07 -10.60 -20.46
N GLU A 55 13.01 -9.81 -20.58
CA GLU A 55 12.60 -8.87 -19.53
C GLU A 55 12.16 -9.61 -18.26
N ALA A 56 11.39 -10.69 -18.41
CA ALA A 56 10.97 -11.51 -17.26
C ALA A 56 12.17 -12.12 -16.53
N MET A 57 13.18 -12.62 -17.26
CA MET A 57 14.41 -13.14 -16.64
C MET A 57 15.24 -12.04 -15.99
N ASN A 58 15.26 -10.83 -16.53
CA ASN A 58 15.92 -9.69 -15.89
C ASN A 58 15.23 -9.31 -14.57
N LEU A 59 13.89 -9.29 -14.54
CA LEU A 59 13.12 -9.03 -13.32
C LEU A 59 13.35 -10.10 -12.24
N LEU A 60 13.50 -11.36 -12.65
CA LEU A 60 13.70 -12.50 -11.74
C LEU A 60 15.17 -12.79 -11.44
N MET A 61 16.12 -11.97 -11.93
CA MET A 61 17.55 -12.25 -11.83
C MET A 61 18.05 -12.40 -10.39
N MET A 62 17.44 -11.69 -9.45
CA MET A 62 17.79 -11.75 -8.02
C MET A 62 17.10 -12.92 -7.28
N TYR A 63 16.12 -13.56 -7.91
CA TYR A 63 15.40 -14.68 -7.32
C TYR A 63 16.08 -16.02 -7.64
N ASN A 64 16.43 -16.78 -6.60
CA ASN A 64 17.26 -17.98 -6.76
C ASN A 64 16.49 -19.23 -7.22
N SER A 65 15.17 -19.27 -7.10
CA SER A 65 14.34 -20.47 -7.30
C SER A 65 13.38 -20.35 -8.48
N VAL A 66 13.82 -19.72 -9.59
CA VAL A 66 12.98 -19.51 -10.76
C VAL A 66 12.59 -20.83 -11.43
N ASN A 67 11.28 -21.07 -11.57
CA ASN A 67 10.77 -22.18 -12.38
C ASN A 67 10.75 -21.77 -13.87
N THR A 68 11.85 -22.07 -14.55
CA THR A 68 12.04 -21.71 -15.96
C THR A 68 11.13 -22.50 -16.91
N GLU A 69 10.70 -23.72 -16.53
CA GLU A 69 9.81 -24.55 -17.34
C GLU A 69 8.42 -23.90 -17.42
N ALA A 70 7.86 -23.49 -16.27
CA ALA A 70 6.58 -22.80 -16.21
C ALA A 70 6.57 -21.49 -17.02
N LEU A 71 7.71 -20.78 -17.08
CA LEU A 71 7.83 -19.56 -17.89
C LEU A 71 7.96 -19.88 -19.39
N ARG A 72 8.64 -20.96 -19.76
CA ARG A 72 8.77 -21.42 -21.17
C ARG A 72 7.43 -21.82 -21.77
N GLU A 73 6.55 -22.46 -21.00
CA GLU A 73 5.20 -22.82 -21.44
C GLU A 73 4.36 -21.61 -21.85
N LYS A 74 4.64 -20.44 -21.30
CA LYS A 74 3.95 -19.18 -21.65
C LYS A 74 4.43 -18.55 -22.95
N GLY A 75 5.54 -19.02 -23.52
CA GLY A 75 6.11 -18.52 -24.76
C GLY A 75 6.56 -17.06 -24.66
N ASN A 76 6.15 -16.24 -25.65
CA ASN A 76 6.60 -14.84 -25.75
C ASN A 76 5.76 -13.83 -24.92
N LYS A 77 4.72 -14.29 -24.22
CA LYS A 77 3.86 -13.41 -23.41
C LYS A 77 3.81 -13.90 -21.98
N ILE A 78 4.75 -13.42 -21.17
CA ILE A 78 4.79 -13.66 -19.73
C ILE A 78 4.09 -12.49 -19.05
N THR A 79 3.06 -12.77 -18.27
CA THR A 79 2.32 -11.73 -17.56
C THR A 79 3.03 -11.36 -16.25
N ASN A 80 2.75 -10.16 -15.74
CA ASN A 80 3.17 -9.75 -14.39
C ASN A 80 2.68 -10.73 -13.31
N PHE A 81 1.50 -11.32 -13.47
CA PHE A 81 0.95 -12.32 -12.54
C PHE A 81 1.73 -13.64 -12.57
N ASP A 82 2.27 -14.04 -13.72
CA ASP A 82 3.16 -15.19 -13.82
C ASP A 82 4.46 -14.96 -13.06
N ILE A 83 5.01 -13.74 -13.11
CA ILE A 83 6.21 -13.34 -12.37
C ILE A 83 5.93 -13.32 -10.85
N LEU A 84 4.82 -12.71 -10.41
CA LEU A 84 4.42 -12.72 -9.01
C LEU A 84 4.20 -14.13 -8.47
N SER A 85 3.69 -15.03 -9.30
CA SER A 85 3.49 -16.43 -8.92
C SER A 85 4.79 -17.20 -8.67
N GLN A 86 5.93 -16.73 -9.18
CA GLN A 86 7.23 -17.36 -8.92
C GLN A 86 7.71 -17.16 -7.48
N ILE A 87 7.42 -16.01 -6.89
CA ILE A 87 7.91 -15.62 -5.55
C ILE A 87 6.93 -15.96 -4.42
N LEU A 88 5.68 -16.31 -4.75
CA LEU A 88 4.65 -16.61 -3.76
C LEU A 88 4.80 -18.03 -3.22
N SER A 89 4.72 -18.17 -1.90
CA SER A 89 4.48 -19.45 -1.23
C SER A 89 3.12 -20.02 -1.70
N PRO A 90 2.89 -21.35 -1.62
CA PRO A 90 1.66 -21.99 -2.11
C PRO A 90 0.43 -21.66 -1.25
N LEU A 91 0.16 -20.38 -1.02
CA LEU A 91 -0.97 -19.89 -0.24
C LEU A 91 -2.23 -19.76 -1.11
N THR A 92 -3.38 -19.83 -0.46
CA THR A 92 -4.69 -19.57 -1.09
C THR A 92 -5.42 -18.51 -0.30
N MET A 93 -5.77 -17.40 -0.95
CA MET A 93 -6.52 -16.31 -0.33
C MET A 93 -7.36 -15.54 -1.34
N LYS A 94 -8.52 -15.07 -0.91
CA LYS A 94 -9.41 -14.22 -1.70
C LYS A 94 -10.08 -13.21 -0.78
N TYR A 95 -9.92 -11.92 -1.05
CA TYR A 95 -10.61 -10.87 -0.30
C TYR A 95 -10.71 -9.55 -1.09
N LYS A 96 -11.66 -8.73 -0.69
CA LYS A 96 -11.86 -7.38 -1.23
C LYS A 96 -10.76 -6.45 -0.71
N THR A 97 -10.14 -5.71 -1.59
CA THR A 97 -9.25 -4.59 -1.23
C THR A 97 -10.06 -3.36 -0.82
N LYS A 98 -9.42 -2.34 -0.28
CA LYS A 98 -10.10 -1.09 0.08
C LYS A 98 -10.59 -0.29 -1.13
N LEU A 99 -10.05 -0.57 -2.32
CA LEU A 99 -10.43 0.07 -3.57
C LEU A 99 -11.66 -0.58 -4.23
N PHE A 100 -12.20 -1.66 -3.66
CA PHE A 100 -13.37 -2.32 -4.20
C PHE A 100 -14.62 -1.45 -4.00
N GLU A 101 -15.29 -1.09 -5.08
CA GLU A 101 -16.55 -0.36 -5.07
C GLU A 101 -17.75 -1.31 -5.13
N GLU A 102 -18.89 -0.90 -4.56
CA GLU A 102 -20.10 -1.74 -4.52
C GLU A 102 -20.68 -2.05 -5.92
N ASN A 103 -20.35 -1.21 -6.91
CA ASN A 103 -20.78 -1.38 -8.31
C ASN A 103 -19.94 -2.40 -9.09
N GLU A 104 -18.87 -2.92 -8.51
CA GLU A 104 -17.98 -3.85 -9.17
C GLU A 104 -18.40 -5.31 -8.92
N GLU A 105 -18.24 -6.14 -9.95
CA GLU A 105 -18.46 -7.58 -9.80
C GLU A 105 -17.31 -8.23 -9.04
N TYR A 106 -17.64 -8.91 -7.95
CA TYR A 106 -16.66 -9.60 -7.10
C TYR A 106 -15.81 -10.64 -7.85
N GLU A 107 -16.37 -11.29 -8.87
CA GLU A 107 -15.71 -12.38 -9.59
C GLU A 107 -14.76 -11.91 -10.69
N THR A 108 -14.92 -10.69 -11.19
CA THR A 108 -14.15 -10.17 -12.33
C THR A 108 -13.25 -8.98 -11.99
N SER A 109 -13.59 -8.24 -10.91
CA SER A 109 -12.88 -7.03 -10.52
C SER A 109 -11.42 -7.30 -10.14
N ASN A 110 -10.53 -6.41 -10.63
CA ASN A 110 -9.12 -6.38 -10.21
C ASN A 110 -8.90 -5.78 -8.82
N ASN A 111 -9.96 -5.24 -8.20
CA ASN A 111 -9.96 -4.78 -6.81
C ASN A 111 -10.27 -5.90 -5.80
N VAL A 112 -10.35 -7.14 -6.27
CA VAL A 112 -10.40 -8.34 -5.45
C VAL A 112 -9.11 -9.12 -5.62
N LEU A 113 -8.36 -9.26 -4.54
CA LEU A 113 -7.16 -10.08 -4.54
C LEU A 113 -7.55 -11.55 -4.56
N GLU A 114 -7.01 -12.30 -5.49
CA GLU A 114 -7.19 -13.74 -5.61
C GLU A 114 -5.88 -14.44 -5.92
N ILE A 115 -5.46 -15.30 -5.00
CA ILE A 115 -4.31 -16.18 -5.11
C ILE A 115 -4.79 -17.60 -4.83
N ARG A 116 -4.43 -18.56 -5.67
CA ARG A 116 -4.77 -19.98 -5.50
C ARG A 116 -3.52 -20.84 -5.60
N ASN A 117 -3.20 -21.52 -4.52
CA ASN A 117 -2.03 -22.41 -4.43
C ASN A 117 -0.75 -21.76 -4.99
N GLY A 118 -0.44 -20.54 -4.52
CA GLY A 118 0.72 -19.77 -4.96
C GLY A 118 0.62 -19.11 -6.34
N LYS A 119 -0.44 -19.37 -7.11
CA LYS A 119 -0.71 -18.68 -8.37
C LYS A 119 -1.45 -17.38 -8.11
N TYR A 120 -0.84 -16.28 -8.52
CA TYR A 120 -1.48 -14.97 -8.52
C TYR A 120 -2.43 -14.87 -9.70
N ILE A 121 -3.73 -14.76 -9.44
CA ILE A 121 -4.75 -14.75 -10.49
C ILE A 121 -5.14 -13.33 -10.85
N ARG A 122 -5.39 -12.50 -9.84
CA ARG A 122 -5.79 -11.10 -9.99
C ARG A 122 -5.71 -10.35 -8.67
N GLY A 123 -5.88 -9.06 -8.75
CA GLY A 123 -5.91 -8.15 -7.61
C GLY A 123 -4.79 -7.12 -7.68
N GLN A 124 -4.97 -6.03 -6.97
CA GLN A 124 -3.96 -4.99 -6.86
C GLN A 124 -3.19 -5.13 -5.54
N LEU A 125 -1.88 -4.94 -5.62
CA LEU A 125 -1.00 -4.91 -4.45
C LEU A 125 -1.03 -3.50 -3.84
N GLU A 126 -2.06 -3.23 -3.06
CA GLU A 126 -2.23 -1.95 -2.38
C GLU A 126 -1.75 -2.00 -0.91
N LYS A 127 -1.89 -0.88 -0.20
CA LYS A 127 -1.48 -0.75 1.20
C LYS A 127 -2.17 -1.77 2.13
N SER A 128 -3.44 -2.10 1.91
CA SER A 128 -4.15 -3.09 2.73
C SER A 128 -3.64 -4.52 2.53
N VAL A 129 -2.92 -4.77 1.43
CA VAL A 129 -2.36 -6.08 1.08
C VAL A 129 -0.93 -6.26 1.57
N LEU A 130 -0.09 -5.22 1.44
CA LEU A 130 1.36 -5.28 1.65
C LEU A 130 1.86 -4.55 2.90
N ALA A 131 1.02 -3.73 3.55
CA ALA A 131 1.40 -3.03 4.77
C ALA A 131 1.15 -3.86 6.03
N SER A 132 1.27 -3.23 7.18
CA SER A 132 1.08 -3.81 8.52
C SER A 132 -0.39 -4.15 8.81
N THR A 133 -0.98 -5.07 8.05
CA THR A 133 -2.38 -5.48 8.21
C THR A 133 -2.49 -6.96 8.54
N THR A 134 -3.41 -7.30 9.46
CA THR A 134 -3.67 -8.68 9.91
C THR A 134 -4.21 -9.60 8.82
N LYS A 135 -4.71 -9.05 7.71
CA LYS A 135 -5.26 -9.83 6.58
C LYS A 135 -4.36 -9.81 5.35
N GLY A 136 -3.22 -9.13 5.42
CA GLY A 136 -2.28 -8.99 4.29
C GLY A 136 -1.53 -10.26 3.95
N ILE A 137 -0.87 -10.25 2.79
CA ILE A 137 -0.07 -11.39 2.31
C ILE A 137 1.07 -11.70 3.30
N ILE A 138 1.78 -10.67 3.77
CA ILE A 138 2.92 -10.82 4.68
C ILE A 138 2.51 -11.54 5.97
N HIS A 139 1.40 -11.12 6.56
CA HIS A 139 0.88 -11.77 7.77
C HIS A 139 0.53 -13.25 7.53
N ARG A 140 -0.09 -13.54 6.40
CA ARG A 140 -0.47 -14.90 6.03
C ARG A 140 0.75 -15.78 5.75
N VAL A 141 1.72 -15.28 4.97
CA VAL A 141 2.95 -16.01 4.67
C VAL A 141 3.73 -16.28 5.95
N CYS A 142 3.83 -15.29 6.85
CA CYS A 142 4.53 -15.44 8.12
C CYS A 142 3.88 -16.53 9.01
N ASN A 143 2.55 -16.56 9.11
CA ASN A 143 1.84 -17.53 9.93
C ASN A 143 1.87 -18.95 9.35
N ASP A 144 1.69 -19.09 8.03
CA ASP A 144 1.53 -20.39 7.40
C ASP A 144 2.88 -21.02 6.99
N TYR A 145 3.89 -20.20 6.66
CA TYR A 145 5.19 -20.65 6.12
C TYR A 145 6.40 -20.19 6.94
N GLY A 146 6.19 -19.39 7.97
CA GLY A 146 7.21 -18.91 8.90
C GLY A 146 7.89 -17.60 8.50
N ASN A 147 8.63 -17.06 9.44
CA ASN A 147 9.23 -15.73 9.35
C ASN A 147 10.22 -15.57 8.20
N MET A 148 11.04 -16.59 7.94
CA MET A 148 12.02 -16.56 6.86
C MET A 148 11.35 -16.52 5.48
N ALA A 149 10.24 -17.25 5.30
CA ALA A 149 9.48 -17.20 4.06
C ALA A 149 8.87 -15.81 3.82
N ALA A 150 8.40 -15.16 4.88
CA ALA A 150 7.90 -13.79 4.78
C ALA A 150 9.01 -12.78 4.47
N ALA A 151 10.17 -12.90 5.08
CA ALA A 151 11.34 -12.05 4.80
C ALA A 151 11.78 -12.20 3.34
N ASN A 152 11.95 -13.44 2.86
CA ASN A 152 12.32 -13.71 1.47
C ASN A 152 11.28 -13.17 0.49
N PHE A 153 9.99 -13.35 0.77
CA PHE A 153 8.93 -12.77 -0.08
C PHE A 153 9.02 -11.25 -0.20
N ILE A 154 9.31 -10.54 0.90
CA ILE A 154 9.47 -9.09 0.89
C ILE A 154 10.68 -8.69 0.03
N ASP A 155 11.82 -9.35 0.23
CA ASP A 155 13.06 -9.08 -0.51
C ASP A 155 12.88 -9.36 -2.00
N ASP A 156 12.29 -10.49 -2.36
CA ASP A 156 12.05 -10.88 -3.76
C ASP A 156 11.09 -9.92 -4.44
N LEU A 157 9.98 -9.56 -3.79
CA LEU A 157 9.02 -8.60 -4.34
C LEU A 157 9.67 -7.23 -4.52
N GLN A 158 10.44 -6.77 -3.53
CA GLN A 158 11.11 -5.46 -3.62
C GLN A 158 12.15 -5.43 -4.74
N ASN A 159 12.92 -6.49 -4.93
CA ASN A 159 13.88 -6.60 -6.02
C ASN A 159 13.20 -6.54 -7.39
N ILE A 160 12.12 -7.32 -7.60
CA ILE A 160 11.34 -7.31 -8.85
C ILE A 160 10.76 -5.93 -9.12
N VAL A 161 10.15 -5.32 -8.11
CA VAL A 161 9.51 -4.01 -8.26
C VAL A 161 10.53 -2.92 -8.53
N THR A 162 11.69 -2.96 -7.87
CA THR A 162 12.77 -2.00 -8.10
C THR A 162 13.29 -2.10 -9.54
N GLU A 163 13.51 -3.31 -10.04
CA GLU A 163 13.95 -3.52 -11.42
C GLU A 163 12.88 -3.08 -12.44
N TYR A 164 11.61 -3.37 -12.17
CA TYR A 164 10.49 -2.89 -12.99
C TYR A 164 10.42 -1.37 -13.04
N MET A 165 10.59 -0.68 -11.90
CA MET A 165 10.51 0.77 -11.83
C MET A 165 11.65 1.48 -12.55
N LYS A 166 12.81 0.85 -12.76
CA LYS A 166 13.88 1.41 -13.58
C LYS A 166 13.44 1.64 -15.02
N SER A 167 12.62 0.75 -15.56
CA SER A 167 12.13 0.86 -16.95
C SER A 167 10.79 1.60 -17.06
N SER A 168 9.90 1.40 -16.09
CA SER A 168 8.54 1.96 -16.13
C SER A 168 8.44 3.36 -15.54
N SER A 169 9.33 3.74 -14.63
CA SER A 169 9.42 5.02 -13.91
C SER A 169 8.08 5.59 -13.42
N PHE A 170 8.10 6.61 -12.60
CA PHE A 170 6.93 7.37 -12.18
C PHE A 170 7.31 8.83 -11.97
N SER A 171 6.48 9.74 -12.46
CA SER A 171 6.68 11.16 -12.25
C SER A 171 5.33 11.87 -12.12
N VAL A 172 5.33 12.98 -11.41
CA VAL A 172 4.20 13.90 -11.31
C VAL A 172 4.59 15.20 -12.01
N GLY A 173 3.84 15.57 -13.03
CA GLY A 173 4.03 16.82 -13.75
C GLY A 173 3.45 18.00 -12.95
N ILE A 174 3.94 19.21 -13.22
CA ILE A 174 3.39 20.42 -12.59
C ILE A 174 1.91 20.62 -12.95
N SER A 175 1.50 20.19 -14.14
CA SER A 175 0.11 20.19 -14.57
C SER A 175 -0.82 19.34 -13.71
N ASP A 176 -0.29 18.29 -13.07
CA ASP A 176 -1.06 17.40 -12.18
C ASP A 176 -1.34 18.06 -10.83
N LEU A 177 -0.55 19.08 -10.48
CA LEU A 177 -0.69 19.88 -9.25
C LEU A 177 -1.57 21.12 -9.42
N ILE A 178 -1.83 21.53 -10.66
CA ILE A 178 -2.65 22.70 -10.94
C ILE A 178 -4.11 22.27 -11.00
N ALA A 179 -4.92 22.79 -10.08
CA ALA A 179 -6.36 22.59 -10.09
C ALA A 179 -7.00 23.20 -11.34
N ASN A 180 -7.98 22.54 -11.90
CA ASN A 180 -8.75 23.10 -13.01
C ASN A 180 -9.56 24.33 -12.56
N LYS A 181 -9.98 25.17 -13.53
CA LYS A 181 -10.68 26.44 -13.25
C LYS A 181 -11.93 26.23 -12.38
N LYS A 182 -12.72 25.19 -12.65
CA LYS A 182 -13.94 24.89 -11.88
C LYS A 182 -13.63 24.60 -10.40
N THR A 183 -12.54 23.87 -10.14
CA THR A 183 -12.10 23.58 -8.77
C THR A 183 -11.56 24.83 -8.08
N GLN A 184 -10.80 25.68 -8.80
CA GLN A 184 -10.32 26.96 -8.27
C GLN A 184 -11.49 27.89 -7.89
N ASP A 185 -12.48 28.04 -8.77
CA ASP A 185 -13.67 28.85 -8.53
C ASP A 185 -14.46 28.31 -7.31
N SER A 186 -14.59 26.99 -7.19
CA SER A 186 -15.23 26.37 -6.02
C SER A 186 -14.47 26.64 -4.72
N ILE A 187 -13.14 26.55 -4.74
CA ILE A 187 -12.30 26.86 -3.57
C ILE A 187 -12.46 28.32 -3.16
N ILE A 188 -12.40 29.25 -4.14
CA ILE A 188 -12.59 30.69 -3.89
C ILE A 188 -13.98 30.95 -3.29
N GLN A 189 -15.00 30.31 -3.81
CA GLN A 189 -16.37 30.46 -3.32
C GLN A 189 -16.50 29.99 -1.86
N VAL A 190 -15.95 28.80 -1.53
CA VAL A 190 -15.95 28.27 -0.16
C VAL A 190 -15.20 29.20 0.79
N ILE A 191 -13.98 29.62 0.42
CA ILE A 191 -13.17 30.55 1.23
C ILE A 191 -13.92 31.88 1.46
N THR A 192 -14.55 32.42 0.42
CA THR A 192 -15.27 33.69 0.53
C THR A 192 -16.51 33.56 1.42
N SER A 193 -17.24 32.45 1.29
CA SER A 193 -18.42 32.17 2.13
C SER A 193 -18.01 32.05 3.61
N GLN A 194 -16.96 31.28 3.90
CA GLN A 194 -16.47 31.11 5.27
C GLN A 194 -15.97 32.42 5.89
N LYS A 195 -15.25 33.24 5.11
CA LYS A 195 -14.83 34.58 5.56
C LYS A 195 -16.02 35.49 5.91
N GLN A 196 -17.07 35.44 5.10
CA GLN A 196 -18.30 36.23 5.36
C GLN A 196 -19.00 35.73 6.62
N GLU A 197 -19.05 34.42 6.82
CA GLU A 197 -19.65 33.82 8.01
C GLU A 197 -18.90 34.22 9.29
N VAL A 198 -17.58 34.09 9.30
CA VAL A 198 -16.73 34.53 10.43
C VAL A 198 -16.88 36.02 10.69
N GLN A 199 -16.91 36.86 9.61
CA GLN A 199 -17.11 38.28 9.78
C GLN A 199 -18.47 38.60 10.40
N SER A 200 -19.54 37.90 10.02
CA SER A 200 -20.86 38.06 10.62
C SER A 200 -20.90 37.65 12.09
N LEU A 201 -20.15 36.60 12.47
CA LEU A 201 -20.01 36.19 13.87
C LEU A 201 -19.28 37.24 14.70
N ILE A 202 -18.19 37.81 14.17
CA ILE A 202 -17.46 38.91 14.84
C ILE A 202 -18.37 40.12 15.04
N GLU A 203 -19.17 40.51 14.04
CA GLU A 203 -20.14 41.61 14.15
C GLU A 203 -21.19 41.33 15.22
N LYS A 204 -21.72 40.10 15.30
CA LYS A 204 -22.69 39.70 16.33
C LYS A 204 -22.08 39.79 17.73
N VAL A 205 -20.81 39.41 17.92
CA VAL A 205 -20.12 39.55 19.18
C VAL A 205 -19.92 41.02 19.57
N HIS A 206 -19.51 41.87 18.60
CA HIS A 206 -19.34 43.32 18.83
C HIS A 206 -20.64 44.02 19.18
N LEU A 207 -21.76 43.60 18.59
CA LEU A 207 -23.09 44.15 18.84
C LEU A 207 -23.73 43.59 20.15
N GLY A 208 -23.09 42.59 20.79
CA GLY A 208 -23.62 41.96 21.99
C GLY A 208 -24.84 41.06 21.75
N ILE A 209 -25.11 40.66 20.53
CA ILE A 209 -26.23 39.81 20.11
C ILE A 209 -25.80 38.37 19.76
N PHE A 210 -24.60 38.00 20.18
CA PHE A 210 -24.11 36.61 19.99
C PHE A 210 -24.85 35.65 20.94
N GLU A 211 -25.64 34.77 20.36
CA GLU A 211 -26.39 33.74 21.09
C GLU A 211 -25.50 32.50 21.29
N ASN A 212 -25.33 32.13 22.54
CA ASN A 212 -24.58 30.94 22.92
C ASN A 212 -25.59 29.85 23.33
N PRO A 213 -25.82 28.83 22.49
CA PRO A 213 -26.73 27.72 22.79
C PRO A 213 -26.09 26.66 23.71
N THR A 214 -24.81 26.79 24.03
CA THR A 214 -24.07 25.82 24.84
C THR A 214 -23.89 26.26 26.29
N ALA A 215 -23.44 25.33 27.14
CA ALA A 215 -23.09 25.61 28.51
C ALA A 215 -21.68 26.25 28.68
N ASN A 216 -20.96 26.46 27.57
CA ASN A 216 -19.62 27.04 27.58
C ASN A 216 -19.67 28.56 27.78
N THR A 217 -18.53 29.16 28.08
CA THR A 217 -18.43 30.63 28.07
C THR A 217 -18.54 31.15 26.63
N ASN A 218 -19.08 32.38 26.46
CA ASN A 218 -19.25 33.00 25.14
C ASN A 218 -17.94 33.08 24.37
N LEU A 219 -16.80 33.27 25.03
CA LEU A 219 -15.48 33.29 24.39
C LEU A 219 -15.10 31.91 23.87
N ALA A 220 -15.31 30.86 24.65
CA ALA A 220 -15.00 29.49 24.24
C ALA A 220 -15.88 29.02 23.08
N GLU A 221 -17.16 29.39 23.11
CA GLU A 221 -18.09 29.08 22.02
C GLU A 221 -17.75 29.85 20.73
N PHE A 222 -17.36 31.11 20.85
CA PHE A 222 -16.89 31.90 19.72
C PHE A 222 -15.63 31.29 19.09
N GLU A 223 -14.62 30.92 19.90
CA GLU A 223 -13.39 30.28 19.39
C GLU A 223 -13.65 28.91 18.74
N GLN A 224 -14.68 28.19 19.17
CA GLN A 224 -15.07 26.93 18.56
C GLN A 224 -15.88 27.11 17.25
N SER A 225 -16.54 28.26 17.11
CA SER A 225 -17.39 28.58 15.94
C SER A 225 -16.62 29.26 14.80
N VAL A 226 -15.41 29.79 15.07
CA VAL A 226 -14.48 30.40 14.11
C VAL A 226 -13.47 29.40 13.60
#